data_2481c5efea8aff858d34a535a7c23a51
#
_entry.id   2481c5efea8aff858d34a535a7c23a51
#
_cell.length_a   1.000
_cell.length_b   1.000
_cell.length_c   1.000
_cell.angle_alpha   90.00
_cell.angle_beta   90.00
_cell.angle_gamma   90.00
#
_symmetry.space_group_name_H-M   'P 1'
#
loop_
_entity.id
_entity.type
_entity.pdbx_description
1 polymer ?
#
loop_
_entity_poly.entity_id
_entity_poly.type
_entity_poly.pdbx_seq_one_letter_code
_entity_poly.pdbx_strand_id
1 'polypeptide(L)'
;WWAVFCIYFQDGIAYRASGLIWITTDLVTAVTMPLVWASAAKGGLIKNFSASDFVLYYLCMLLLTSFITSHIMWELATEIKEGQFSSILVRPISFFQYTFFRNLAWRVIRPMLFAPIFMVLLWAYRGYLTDAHVYLGWEFWVSVILGHFVSYTFVVMMSMIALFVPEA
;
A
#
# COMPACT_ATOMS: atom_id res chain seq x y z
N TRP A 1 -5.51 16.61 -14.84
CA TRP A 1 -5.25 15.50 -13.92
C TRP A 1 -3.95 15.68 -13.13
N TRP A 2 -2.92 16.22 -13.76
CA TRP A 2 -1.66 16.53 -13.07
C TRP A 2 -1.85 17.49 -11.89
N ALA A 3 -2.69 18.50 -12.03
CA ALA A 3 -3.01 19.43 -10.93
C ALA A 3 -3.68 18.73 -9.75
N VAL A 4 -4.59 17.79 -10.01
CA VAL A 4 -5.22 16.97 -8.96
C VAL A 4 -4.17 16.16 -8.22
N PHE A 5 -3.29 15.47 -8.95
CA PHE A 5 -2.18 14.73 -8.35
C PHE A 5 -1.30 15.64 -7.46
N CYS A 6 -0.88 16.80 -7.97
CA CYS A 6 -0.01 17.72 -7.23
C CYS A 6 -0.65 18.25 -5.94
N ILE A 7 -1.95 18.59 -5.97
CA ILE A 7 -2.68 19.06 -4.77
C ILE A 7 -2.67 17.98 -3.70
N TYR A 8 -3.06 16.76 -4.04
CA TYR A 8 -3.10 15.65 -3.06
C TYR A 8 -1.72 15.17 -2.64
N PHE A 9 -0.71 15.32 -3.50
CA PHE A 9 0.67 15.07 -3.12
C PHE A 9 1.18 16.08 -2.09
N GLN A 10 0.89 17.37 -2.26
CA GLN A 10 1.22 18.41 -1.29
C GLN A 10 0.48 18.22 0.03
N ASP A 11 -0.80 17.89 -0.04
CA ASP A 11 -1.63 17.58 1.13
C ASP A 11 -1.05 16.40 1.94
N GLY A 12 -0.71 15.32 1.28
CA GLY A 12 -0.11 14.15 1.93
C GLY A 12 1.25 14.43 2.58
N ILE A 13 2.07 15.32 2.00
CA ILE A 13 3.32 15.77 2.64
C ILE A 13 3.02 16.66 3.85
N ALA A 14 2.02 17.52 3.77
CA ALA A 14 1.63 18.38 4.90
C ALA A 14 1.15 17.54 6.09
N TYR A 15 0.38 16.47 5.84
CA TYR A 15 -0.12 15.55 6.86
C TYR A 15 0.74 14.30 7.07
N ARG A 16 2.05 14.42 6.88
CA ARG A 16 3.02 13.31 7.02
C ARG A 16 2.95 12.56 8.35
N ALA A 17 2.51 13.21 9.43
CA ALA A 17 2.37 12.56 10.73
C ALA A 17 1.36 11.40 10.71
N SER A 18 0.23 11.56 10.02
CA SER A 18 -0.74 10.47 9.82
C SER A 18 -0.12 9.32 9.03
N GLY A 19 0.67 9.62 7.99
CA GLY A 19 1.41 8.61 7.23
C GLY A 19 2.38 7.81 8.09
N LEU A 20 3.09 8.46 9.03
CA LEU A 20 4.02 7.80 9.95
C LEU A 20 3.31 6.85 10.92
N ILE A 21 2.09 7.18 11.38
CA ILE A 21 1.29 6.28 12.24
C ILE A 21 0.97 4.98 11.49
N TRP A 22 0.50 5.07 10.25
CA TRP A 22 0.21 3.90 9.43
C TRP A 22 1.47 3.06 9.14
N ILE A 23 2.60 3.73 8.87
CA ILE A 23 3.89 3.06 8.66
C ILE A 23 4.32 2.30 9.92
N THR A 24 4.08 2.85 11.11
CA THR A 24 4.42 2.18 12.38
C THR A 24 3.65 0.86 12.54
N THR A 25 2.39 0.83 12.14
CA THR A 25 1.57 -0.40 12.15
C THR A 25 2.16 -1.45 11.19
N ASP A 26 2.51 -1.04 9.98
CA ASP A 26 3.14 -1.92 8.98
C ASP A 26 4.52 -2.42 9.47
N LEU A 27 5.28 -1.58 10.20
CA LEU A 27 6.59 -1.91 10.72
C LEU A 27 6.54 -3.07 11.72
N VAL A 28 5.52 -3.12 12.58
CA VAL A 28 5.34 -4.23 13.53
C VAL A 28 5.26 -5.56 12.76
N THR A 29 4.45 -5.62 11.73
CA THR A 29 4.32 -6.82 10.88
C THR A 29 5.62 -7.11 10.13
N ALA A 30 6.28 -6.07 9.61
CA ALA A 30 7.53 -6.18 8.85
C ALA A 30 8.72 -6.69 9.67
N VAL A 31 8.72 -6.44 10.97
CA VAL A 31 9.75 -6.95 11.88
C VAL A 31 9.38 -8.33 12.42
N THR A 32 8.15 -8.51 12.87
CA THR A 32 7.75 -9.72 13.59
C THR A 32 7.61 -10.93 12.66
N MET A 33 6.96 -10.79 11.53
CA MET A 33 6.67 -11.93 10.65
C MET A 33 7.92 -12.60 10.04
N PRO A 34 8.91 -11.86 9.50
CA PRO A 34 10.17 -12.46 9.09
C PRO A 34 10.87 -13.23 10.21
N LEU A 35 10.91 -12.68 11.42
CA LEU A 35 11.57 -13.32 12.57
C LEU A 35 10.85 -14.60 13.00
N VAL A 36 9.51 -14.59 13.05
CA VAL A 36 8.72 -15.77 13.40
C VAL A 36 9.00 -16.90 12.40
N TRP A 37 8.89 -16.64 11.11
CA TRP A 37 9.07 -17.67 10.08
C TRP A 37 10.53 -18.09 9.91
N ALA A 38 11.49 -17.16 10.01
CA ALA A 38 12.90 -17.51 10.02
C ALA A 38 13.26 -18.40 11.23
N SER A 39 12.65 -18.13 12.40
CA SER A 39 12.85 -18.98 13.58
C SER A 39 12.23 -20.37 13.40
N ALA A 40 11.05 -20.47 12.82
CA ALA A 40 10.39 -21.73 12.52
C ALA A 40 11.19 -22.58 11.50
N ALA A 41 11.83 -21.92 10.53
CA ALA A 41 12.64 -22.58 9.51
C ALA A 41 14.07 -22.96 9.97
N LYS A 42 14.51 -22.57 11.17
CA LYS A 42 15.83 -22.97 11.72
C LYS A 42 16.02 -24.48 11.83
N GLY A 43 14.95 -25.23 12.00
CA GLY A 43 14.95 -26.70 12.06
C GLY A 43 15.02 -27.42 10.71
N GLY A 44 15.05 -26.69 9.61
CA GLY A 44 15.07 -27.22 8.24
C GLY A 44 14.09 -26.50 7.32
N LEU A 45 13.97 -27.00 6.09
CA LEU A 45 13.04 -26.44 5.10
C LEU A 45 11.59 -26.69 5.49
N ILE A 46 10.76 -25.66 5.41
CA ILE A 46 9.31 -25.75 5.55
C ILE A 46 8.71 -25.76 4.15
N LYS A 47 8.21 -26.91 3.68
CA LYS A 47 7.65 -27.06 2.32
C LYS A 47 8.59 -26.53 1.22
N ASN A 48 9.88 -26.85 1.30
CA ASN A 48 10.94 -26.38 0.40
C ASN A 48 11.33 -24.89 0.50
N PHE A 49 10.79 -24.13 1.48
CA PHE A 49 11.18 -22.75 1.73
C PHE A 49 12.19 -22.67 2.87
N SER A 50 13.25 -21.91 2.65
CA SER A 50 14.28 -21.59 3.63
C SER A 50 13.92 -20.38 4.49
N ALA A 51 14.67 -20.14 5.54
CA ALA A 51 14.53 -18.91 6.34
C ALA A 51 14.71 -17.64 5.49
N SER A 52 15.63 -17.66 4.52
CA SER A 52 15.89 -16.57 3.59
C SER A 52 14.67 -16.27 2.70
N ASP A 53 14.01 -17.32 2.21
CA ASP A 53 12.81 -17.16 1.37
C ASP A 53 11.66 -16.48 2.13
N PHE A 54 11.46 -16.84 3.41
CA PHE A 54 10.44 -16.20 4.22
C PHE A 54 10.77 -14.73 4.51
N VAL A 55 12.01 -14.43 4.86
CA VAL A 55 12.43 -13.03 5.08
C VAL A 55 12.22 -12.20 3.82
N LEU A 56 12.69 -12.71 2.67
CA LEU A 56 12.50 -12.05 1.37
C LEU A 56 11.02 -11.84 1.05
N TYR A 57 10.21 -12.88 1.22
CA TYR A 57 8.76 -12.82 0.97
C TYR A 57 8.10 -11.68 1.75
N TYR A 58 8.31 -11.60 3.07
CA TYR A 58 7.69 -10.58 3.89
C TYR A 58 8.21 -9.16 3.60
N LEU A 59 9.48 -9.00 3.29
CA LEU A 59 10.03 -7.71 2.86
C LEU A 59 9.47 -7.27 1.50
N CYS A 60 9.36 -8.20 0.55
CA CYS A 60 8.71 -7.93 -0.73
C CYS A 60 7.22 -7.59 -0.56
N MET A 61 6.49 -8.35 0.26
CA MET A 61 5.08 -8.08 0.55
C MET A 61 4.87 -6.69 1.14
N LEU A 62 5.71 -6.28 2.07
CA LEU A 62 5.66 -4.95 2.67
C LEU A 62 5.83 -3.83 1.62
N LEU A 63 6.81 -3.98 0.74
CA LEU A 63 7.04 -3.04 -0.35
C LEU A 63 5.88 -3.04 -1.35
N LEU A 64 5.42 -4.22 -1.78
CA LEU A 64 4.35 -4.38 -2.77
C LEU A 64 3.01 -3.85 -2.27
N THR A 65 2.65 -4.09 -1.01
CA THR A 65 1.40 -3.58 -0.45
C THR A 65 1.36 -2.06 -0.44
N SER A 66 2.48 -1.37 -0.27
CA SER A 66 2.54 0.09 -0.35
C SER A 66 2.22 0.63 -1.75
N PHE A 67 2.48 -0.15 -2.82
CA PHE A 67 2.14 0.19 -4.20
C PHE A 67 0.77 -0.31 -4.64
N ILE A 68 0.35 -1.51 -4.22
CA ILE A 68 -0.85 -2.18 -4.72
C ILE A 68 -2.09 -1.77 -3.93
N THR A 69 -2.05 -1.79 -2.58
CA THR A 69 -3.23 -1.64 -1.75
C THR A 69 -3.76 -0.21 -1.75
N SER A 70 -5.02 -0.03 -2.15
CA SER A 70 -5.71 1.26 -2.11
C SER A 70 -6.35 1.49 -0.73
N HIS A 71 -6.29 2.72 -0.22
CA HIS A 71 -6.86 3.11 1.08
C HIS A 71 -7.92 4.23 0.96
N ILE A 72 -8.32 4.60 -0.25
CA ILE A 72 -9.25 5.71 -0.50
C ILE A 72 -10.67 5.44 0.06
N MET A 73 -10.96 4.21 0.50
CA MET A 73 -12.27 3.81 1.00
C MET A 73 -12.76 4.69 2.15
N TRP A 74 -11.91 4.92 3.15
CA TRP A 74 -12.24 5.71 4.33
C TRP A 74 -12.57 7.16 3.97
N GLU A 75 -11.79 7.75 3.08
CA GLU A 75 -11.98 9.12 2.63
C GLU A 75 -13.29 9.26 1.87
N LEU A 76 -13.56 8.36 0.91
CA LEU A 76 -14.80 8.37 0.14
C LEU A 76 -16.03 8.09 1.00
N ALA A 77 -15.95 7.14 1.93
CA ALA A 77 -17.06 6.86 2.83
C ALA A 77 -17.37 8.07 3.74
N THR A 78 -16.34 8.75 4.23
CA THR A 78 -16.51 9.98 5.03
C THR A 78 -17.12 11.11 4.19
N GLU A 79 -16.64 11.33 2.96
CA GLU A 79 -17.20 12.34 2.04
C GLU A 79 -18.67 12.08 1.70
N ILE A 80 -19.05 10.81 1.56
CA ILE A 80 -20.46 10.41 1.36
C ILE A 80 -21.27 10.75 2.62
N LYS A 81 -20.81 10.34 3.78
CA LYS A 81 -21.47 10.54 5.07
C LYS A 81 -21.67 12.02 5.41
N GLU A 82 -20.68 12.84 5.10
CA GLU A 82 -20.72 14.30 5.32
C GLU A 82 -21.44 15.08 4.22
N GLY A 83 -21.96 14.41 3.17
CA GLY A 83 -22.64 15.04 2.05
C GLY A 83 -21.73 15.75 1.04
N GLN A 84 -20.42 15.70 1.24
CA GLN A 84 -19.42 16.34 0.36
C GLN A 84 -19.36 15.68 -1.02
N PHE A 85 -19.75 14.40 -1.13
CA PHE A 85 -19.79 13.64 -2.36
C PHE A 85 -20.62 14.32 -3.46
N SER A 86 -21.74 14.97 -3.09
CA SER A 86 -22.58 15.70 -4.02
C SER A 86 -21.83 16.83 -4.71
N SER A 87 -20.90 17.49 -4.01
CA SER A 87 -20.08 18.57 -4.58
C SER A 87 -19.09 18.07 -5.65
N ILE A 88 -18.67 16.82 -5.57
CA ILE A 88 -17.81 16.19 -6.56
C ILE A 88 -18.61 15.85 -7.82
N LEU A 89 -19.83 15.35 -7.66
CA LEU A 89 -20.69 14.92 -8.77
C LEU A 89 -21.15 16.08 -9.67
N VAL A 90 -21.28 17.29 -9.13
CA VAL A 90 -21.66 18.48 -9.93
C VAL A 90 -20.51 19.09 -10.71
N ARG A 91 -19.27 18.65 -10.47
CA ARG A 91 -18.10 19.13 -11.22
C ARG A 91 -18.04 18.46 -12.60
N PRO A 92 -17.64 19.18 -13.66
CA PRO A 92 -17.52 18.62 -15.01
C PRO A 92 -16.25 17.76 -15.15
N ILE A 93 -16.08 16.78 -14.24
CA ILE A 93 -14.93 15.87 -14.18
C ILE A 93 -15.41 14.43 -14.00
N SER A 94 -14.67 13.48 -14.53
CA SER A 94 -14.94 12.06 -14.27
C SER A 94 -14.58 11.72 -12.82
N PHE A 95 -15.57 11.28 -12.04
CA PHE A 95 -15.39 10.84 -10.65
C PHE A 95 -14.29 9.77 -10.52
N PHE A 96 -14.34 8.74 -11.38
CA PHE A 96 -13.37 7.65 -11.34
C PHE A 96 -11.94 8.12 -11.61
N GLN A 97 -11.75 9.01 -12.59
CA GLN A 97 -10.42 9.56 -12.87
C GLN A 97 -9.94 10.47 -11.73
N TYR A 98 -10.82 11.31 -11.18
CA TYR A 98 -10.48 12.19 -10.08
C TYR A 98 -9.99 11.42 -8.86
N THR A 99 -10.74 10.42 -8.42
CA THR A 99 -10.39 9.58 -7.28
C THR A 99 -9.16 8.72 -7.55
N PHE A 100 -8.95 8.29 -8.81
CA PHE A 100 -7.74 7.57 -9.21
C PHE A 100 -6.47 8.42 -9.05
N PHE A 101 -6.45 9.65 -9.58
CA PHE A 101 -5.29 10.53 -9.46
C PHE A 101 -5.04 10.98 -8.03
N ARG A 102 -6.09 11.16 -7.24
CA ARG A 102 -6.01 11.38 -5.79
C ARG A 102 -5.34 10.18 -5.09
N ASN A 103 -5.80 8.98 -5.34
CA ASN A 103 -5.22 7.76 -4.79
C ASN A 103 -3.77 7.56 -5.25
N LEU A 104 -3.43 7.92 -6.49
CA LEU A 104 -2.08 7.79 -7.04
C LEU A 104 -1.06 8.65 -6.28
N ALA A 105 -1.44 9.82 -5.77
CA ALA A 105 -0.57 10.66 -4.96
C ALA A 105 -0.05 9.93 -3.72
N TRP A 106 -0.94 9.23 -3.01
CA TRP A 106 -0.57 8.42 -1.83
C TRP A 106 0.34 7.23 -2.18
N ARG A 107 0.28 6.70 -3.43
CA ARG A 107 1.18 5.65 -3.92
C ARG A 107 2.63 6.10 -4.03
N VAL A 108 2.84 7.39 -4.21
CA VAL A 108 4.19 7.98 -4.25
C VAL A 108 4.65 8.38 -2.85
N ILE A 109 3.76 8.99 -2.07
CA ILE A 109 4.08 9.50 -0.73
C ILE A 109 4.43 8.36 0.23
N ARG A 110 3.62 7.30 0.26
CA ARG A 110 3.78 6.20 1.22
C ARG A 110 5.13 5.48 1.05
N PRO A 111 5.54 5.01 -0.13
CA PRO A 111 6.87 4.44 -0.32
C PRO A 111 8.01 5.42 -0.03
N MET A 112 7.83 6.70 -0.34
CA MET A 112 8.84 7.74 -0.06
C MET A 112 9.07 7.91 1.45
N LEU A 113 8.00 7.97 2.24
CA LEU A 113 8.08 8.04 3.69
C LEU A 113 8.61 6.74 4.31
N PHE A 114 8.30 5.61 3.69
CA PHE A 114 8.71 4.30 4.16
C PHE A 114 10.14 3.92 3.76
N ALA A 115 10.70 4.51 2.70
CA ALA A 115 12.01 4.16 2.14
C ALA A 115 13.15 4.13 3.19
N PRO A 116 13.31 5.12 4.10
CA PRO A 116 14.38 5.06 5.09
C PRO A 116 14.24 3.87 6.05
N ILE A 117 13.02 3.56 6.47
CA ILE A 117 12.72 2.42 7.34
C ILE A 117 12.99 1.11 6.60
N PHE A 118 12.59 1.02 5.34
CA PHE A 118 12.84 -0.14 4.50
C PHE A 118 14.33 -0.40 4.30
N MET A 119 15.13 0.64 4.11
CA MET A 119 16.59 0.51 4.03
C MET A 119 17.20 -0.03 5.32
N VAL A 120 16.71 0.41 6.49
CA VAL A 120 17.12 -0.13 7.79
C VAL A 120 16.74 -1.61 7.92
N LEU A 121 15.54 -2.00 7.48
CA LEU A 121 15.11 -3.40 7.49
C LEU A 121 15.97 -4.26 6.57
N LEU A 122 16.28 -3.81 5.35
CA LEU A 122 17.19 -4.51 4.44
C LEU A 122 18.57 -4.70 5.07
N TRP A 123 19.09 -3.68 5.72
CA TRP A 123 20.36 -3.78 6.42
C TRP A 123 20.31 -4.75 7.60
N ALA A 124 19.25 -4.72 8.40
CA ALA A 124 19.06 -5.61 9.55
C ALA A 124 18.95 -7.09 9.12
N TYR A 125 18.25 -7.35 8.02
CA TYR A 125 18.04 -8.70 7.48
C TYR A 125 19.07 -9.14 6.43
N ARG A 126 20.12 -8.36 6.19
CA ARG A 126 21.11 -8.63 5.14
C ARG A 126 21.71 -10.06 5.21
N GLY A 127 21.88 -10.62 6.42
CA GLY A 127 22.39 -11.97 6.60
C GLY A 127 21.48 -13.08 6.09
N TYR A 128 20.19 -12.80 5.88
CA TYR A 128 19.23 -13.71 5.29
C TYR A 128 19.05 -13.48 3.77
N LEU A 129 19.56 -12.38 3.23
CA LEU A 129 19.33 -12.00 1.84
C LEU A 129 20.46 -12.38 0.89
N THR A 130 21.55 -12.98 1.39
CA THR A 130 22.72 -13.35 0.58
C THR A 130 22.40 -14.35 -0.51
N ASP A 131 21.49 -15.29 -0.24
CA ASP A 131 21.11 -16.37 -1.16
C ASP A 131 19.73 -16.15 -1.78
N ALA A 132 19.17 -14.95 -1.61
CA ALA A 132 17.83 -14.63 -2.07
C ALA A 132 17.83 -14.25 -3.56
N HIS A 133 16.98 -14.92 -4.34
CA HIS A 133 16.77 -14.61 -5.75
C HIS A 133 15.46 -13.86 -5.95
N VAL A 134 15.54 -12.63 -6.45
CA VAL A 134 14.36 -11.82 -6.78
C VAL A 134 14.17 -11.82 -8.29
N TYR A 135 13.03 -12.31 -8.74
CA TYR A 135 12.63 -12.22 -10.14
C TYR A 135 11.89 -10.90 -10.39
N LEU A 136 12.49 -10.03 -11.19
CA LEU A 136 11.93 -8.72 -11.58
C LEU A 136 11.66 -8.66 -13.10
N GLY A 137 11.13 -9.72 -13.66
CA GLY A 137 10.73 -9.79 -15.07
C GLY A 137 9.55 -8.84 -15.37
N TRP A 138 9.24 -8.67 -16.64
CA TRP A 138 8.15 -7.78 -17.07
C TRP A 138 6.78 -8.22 -16.50
N GLU A 139 6.59 -9.52 -16.30
CA GLU A 139 5.38 -10.11 -15.69
C GLU A 139 5.14 -9.59 -14.27
N PHE A 140 6.22 -9.40 -13.50
CA PHE A 140 6.17 -8.81 -12.17
C PHE A 140 5.60 -7.39 -12.22
N TRP A 141 6.11 -6.54 -13.10
CA TRP A 141 5.65 -5.15 -13.22
C TRP A 141 4.20 -5.05 -13.71
N VAL A 142 3.84 -5.88 -14.68
CA VAL A 142 2.43 -5.98 -15.14
C VAL A 142 1.52 -6.41 -14.00
N SER A 143 1.92 -7.39 -13.21
CA SER A 143 1.14 -7.87 -12.05
C SER A 143 0.96 -6.78 -10.99
N VAL A 144 1.98 -5.97 -10.71
CA VAL A 144 1.89 -4.84 -9.78
C VAL A 144 0.89 -3.79 -10.28
N ILE A 145 0.96 -3.42 -11.56
CA ILE A 145 0.06 -2.44 -12.16
C ILE A 145 -1.39 -2.96 -12.14
N LEU A 146 -1.62 -4.18 -12.61
CA LEU A 146 -2.95 -4.79 -12.62
C LEU A 146 -3.49 -4.97 -11.20
N GLY A 147 -2.66 -5.42 -10.28
CA GLY A 147 -3.01 -5.54 -8.86
C GLY A 147 -3.45 -4.21 -8.25
N HIS A 148 -2.77 -3.11 -8.61
CA HIS A 148 -3.18 -1.77 -8.19
C HIS A 148 -4.57 -1.40 -8.75
N PHE A 149 -4.83 -1.63 -10.05
CA PHE A 149 -6.14 -1.34 -10.65
C PHE A 149 -7.26 -2.17 -10.02
N VAL A 150 -7.03 -3.45 -9.79
CA VAL A 150 -7.99 -4.34 -9.12
C VAL A 150 -8.27 -3.85 -7.69
N SER A 151 -7.23 -3.58 -6.91
CA SER A 151 -7.36 -3.07 -5.54
C SER A 151 -8.12 -1.74 -5.51
N TYR A 152 -7.77 -0.80 -6.40
CA TYR A 152 -8.42 0.50 -6.49
C TYR A 152 -9.90 0.35 -6.83
N THR A 153 -10.22 -0.40 -7.89
CA THR A 153 -11.61 -0.60 -8.34
C THR A 153 -12.46 -1.26 -7.25
N PHE A 154 -11.93 -2.30 -6.61
CA PHE A 154 -12.60 -3.00 -5.53
C PHE A 154 -12.87 -2.07 -4.33
N VAL A 155 -11.89 -1.28 -3.92
CA VAL A 155 -12.02 -0.36 -2.79
C VAL A 155 -13.01 0.77 -3.09
N VAL A 156 -13.01 1.31 -4.32
CA VAL A 156 -14.03 2.31 -4.74
C VAL A 156 -15.44 1.69 -4.74
N MET A 157 -15.59 0.45 -5.23
CA MET A 157 -16.88 -0.24 -5.17
C MET A 157 -17.36 -0.43 -3.72
N MET A 158 -16.46 -0.85 -2.82
CA MET A 158 -16.79 -1.01 -1.39
C MET A 158 -17.20 0.32 -0.74
N SER A 159 -16.50 1.42 -1.06
CA SER A 159 -16.86 2.73 -0.51
C SER A 159 -18.25 3.23 -0.94
N MET A 160 -18.75 2.80 -2.11
CA MET A 160 -20.09 3.16 -2.56
C MET A 160 -21.21 2.51 -1.73
N ILE A 161 -20.91 1.50 -0.92
CA ILE A 161 -21.87 0.92 0.04
C ILE A 161 -22.34 1.98 1.04
N ALA A 162 -21.48 2.95 1.39
CA ALA A 162 -21.84 4.06 2.26
C ALA A 162 -23.01 4.93 1.74
N LEU A 163 -23.33 4.87 0.44
CA LEU A 163 -24.53 5.53 -0.11
C LEU A 163 -25.83 4.88 0.36
N PHE A 164 -25.78 3.59 0.68
CA PHE A 164 -26.97 2.81 1.09
C PHE A 164 -27.02 2.59 2.60
N VAL A 165 -25.88 2.58 3.26
CA VAL A 165 -25.74 2.35 4.71
C VAL A 165 -24.84 3.43 5.29
N PRO A 166 -25.37 4.62 5.59
CA PRO A 166 -24.59 5.76 6.05
C PRO A 166 -23.99 5.59 7.46
N GLU A 167 -24.42 4.57 8.19
CA GLU A 167 -23.91 4.24 9.53
C GLU A 167 -22.84 3.12 9.54
N ALA A 168 -22.48 2.61 8.36
CA ALA A 168 -21.50 1.52 8.23
C ALA A 168 -20.05 2.00 8.35
#